data_8f2bd64e6c7c4901e4d43d4555d88e5e
#
_entry.id   8f2bd64e6c7c4901e4d43d4555d88e5e
#
_cell.length_a   1.000
_cell.length_b   1.000
_cell.length_c   1.000
_cell.angle_alpha   90.00
_cell.angle_beta   90.00
_cell.angle_gamma   90.00
#
_symmetry.space_group_name_H-M   'P 1'
#
loop_
_entity.id
_entity.type
_entity.pdbx_description
1 polymer ?
#
loop_
_entity_poly.entity_id
_entity_poly.type
_entity_poly.pdbx_seq_one_letter_code
_entity_poly.pdbx_strand_id
1 'polypeptide(L)'
;MMPRGLTWLALAICLVLHVTPCAASTENVSEFISILEERGFTVQEGRLGKLNVLELCSAGYVNYCFGNNAGFPYAIYMLPPSPGQDPSPRQAPPVGYDPDAADNYPANLDTVPAGMTYKLRPDEAVVLIGSTPPPARYFSFRSYLGFVENKLRKDYTGTPTFGDDEIGWYHRIYCSLGDPLNHLNMWTGNTPGGAAGNAFGSATVLITTADIGMNRMMRDALTAAGYSPDIINDDNIPPSLVHMGLEKGKDTFLIIMRAALWDQPDVGGSYLDNIGDHLWVFRITPNTPIAADEPWPVPALRVRETGVSEYQTIPNAAADLEHLRQEIVRRHGSAQLRSVHLDTGIWLPEGYTGIFRDVDLLAEDRDTTYLRTNFFQLATDDDFVIVYGVNHEQTGKAIYSNFSFYGVELLNGVVGTSSAEYENSAADYFPPGYENSKYYYVYKIARRATGGEPCVIVPYSTGNPSGKAFGVDNNKDAYIAFRAYIDVNTQVGPSLFEIIWDRAILFTKAR
;
A
#
# COMPACT_ATOMS: atom_id res chain seq x y z
N MET A 1 -32.63 42.02 60.93
CA MET A 1 -33.50 41.86 59.73
C MET A 1 -32.63 42.03 58.51
N MET A 2 -32.26 40.96 57.86
CA MET A 2 -31.58 40.97 56.55
C MET A 2 -32.33 40.01 55.64
N PRO A 3 -32.63 40.36 54.41
CA PRO A 3 -33.30 39.46 53.47
C PRO A 3 -32.29 38.57 52.77
N ARG A 4 -32.67 37.32 52.63
CA ARG A 4 -31.98 36.26 51.91
C ARG A 4 -32.00 36.51 50.38
N GLY A 5 -30.83 36.63 49.77
CA GLY A 5 -30.69 36.60 48.30
C GLY A 5 -30.82 35.19 47.74
N LEU A 6 -31.74 34.98 46.78
CA LEU A 6 -31.86 33.75 45.98
C LEU A 6 -30.82 33.80 44.85
N THR A 7 -29.90 32.87 44.86
CA THR A 7 -28.96 32.65 43.73
C THR A 7 -29.60 31.68 42.76
N TRP A 8 -29.94 32.15 41.54
CA TRP A 8 -30.38 31.31 40.43
C TRP A 8 -29.16 30.64 39.80
N LEU A 9 -29.07 29.30 39.89
CA LEU A 9 -28.11 28.49 39.17
C LEU A 9 -28.71 28.22 37.80
N ALA A 10 -28.18 28.88 36.75
CA ALA A 10 -28.56 28.59 35.37
C ALA A 10 -27.78 27.35 34.91
N LEU A 11 -28.47 26.23 34.79
CA LEU A 11 -27.95 24.98 34.21
C LEU A 11 -27.92 25.15 32.68
N ALA A 12 -26.76 25.43 32.11
CA ALA A 12 -26.57 25.39 30.65
C ALA A 12 -26.46 23.92 30.23
N ILE A 13 -27.52 23.37 29.66
CA ILE A 13 -27.50 22.07 28.98
C ILE A 13 -26.85 22.30 27.64
N CYS A 14 -25.55 21.97 27.47
CA CYS A 14 -24.90 21.81 26.19
C CYS A 14 -25.48 20.57 25.50
N LEU A 15 -26.44 20.76 24.57
CA LEU A 15 -26.83 19.73 23.64
C LEU A 15 -25.65 19.52 22.67
N VAL A 16 -24.80 18.53 22.94
CA VAL A 16 -23.87 18.03 21.94
C VAL A 16 -24.71 17.24 20.94
N LEU A 17 -25.06 17.89 19.84
CA LEU A 17 -25.56 17.20 18.65
C LEU A 17 -24.41 16.29 18.17
N HIS A 18 -24.48 15.02 18.52
CA HIS A 18 -23.72 14.00 17.83
C HIS A 18 -24.28 13.94 16.42
N VAL A 19 -23.62 14.66 15.50
CA VAL A 19 -23.79 14.41 14.08
C VAL A 19 -23.13 13.04 13.87
N THR A 20 -23.94 11.99 13.88
CA THR A 20 -23.51 10.68 13.38
C THR A 20 -23.07 10.90 11.94
N PRO A 21 -21.82 10.60 11.57
CA PRO A 21 -21.43 10.64 10.17
C PRO A 21 -22.41 9.76 9.41
N CYS A 22 -22.94 10.26 8.30
CA CYS A 22 -23.82 9.53 7.42
C CYS A 22 -23.04 8.32 6.88
N ALA A 23 -23.12 7.20 7.57
CA ALA A 23 -22.66 5.93 7.03
C ALA A 23 -23.43 5.71 5.73
N ALA A 24 -22.76 5.22 4.68
CA ALA A 24 -23.44 4.78 3.47
C ALA A 24 -24.53 3.79 3.91
N SER A 25 -25.78 4.16 3.77
CA SER A 25 -26.87 3.29 4.22
C SER A 25 -27.05 2.19 3.18
N THR A 26 -27.36 0.97 3.62
CA THR A 26 -27.72 -0.13 2.73
C THR A 26 -28.91 0.23 1.82
N GLU A 27 -29.74 1.16 2.26
CA GLU A 27 -30.89 1.68 1.51
C GLU A 27 -30.43 2.50 0.28
N ASN A 28 -29.44 3.37 0.40
CA ASN A 28 -28.89 4.13 -0.72
C ASN A 28 -28.15 3.21 -1.72
N VAL A 29 -27.49 2.15 -1.25
CA VAL A 29 -26.85 1.16 -2.13
C VAL A 29 -27.90 0.44 -2.97
N SER A 30 -28.98 -0.01 -2.35
CA SER A 30 -30.09 -0.70 -3.06
C SER A 30 -30.76 0.22 -4.10
N GLU A 31 -30.94 1.51 -3.76
CA GLU A 31 -31.48 2.51 -4.69
C GLU A 31 -30.53 2.76 -5.86
N PHE A 32 -29.22 2.85 -5.61
CA PHE A 32 -28.22 3.00 -6.66
C PHE A 32 -28.24 1.82 -7.65
N ILE A 33 -28.34 0.59 -7.16
CA ILE A 33 -28.46 -0.60 -7.98
C ILE A 33 -29.75 -0.55 -8.83
N SER A 34 -30.88 -0.24 -8.22
CA SER A 34 -32.18 -0.15 -8.92
C SER A 34 -32.16 0.88 -10.06
N ILE A 35 -31.61 2.07 -9.78
CA ILE A 35 -31.47 3.15 -10.78
C ILE A 35 -30.63 2.69 -11.97
N LEU A 36 -29.52 1.97 -11.73
CA LEU A 36 -28.65 1.47 -12.80
C LEU A 36 -29.34 0.39 -13.63
N GLU A 37 -30.03 -0.54 -12.99
CA GLU A 37 -30.76 -1.61 -13.68
C GLU A 37 -31.88 -1.03 -14.57
N GLU A 38 -32.64 -0.03 -14.08
CA GLU A 38 -33.63 0.72 -14.84
C GLU A 38 -33.03 1.47 -16.04
N ARG A 39 -31.78 1.91 -15.93
CA ARG A 39 -31.05 2.59 -17.01
C ARG A 39 -30.37 1.62 -17.98
N GLY A 40 -30.56 0.31 -17.83
CA GLY A 40 -30.05 -0.71 -18.74
C GLY A 40 -28.62 -1.16 -18.44
N PHE A 41 -28.20 -1.13 -17.19
CA PHE A 41 -26.94 -1.71 -16.75
C PHE A 41 -27.17 -3.03 -16.01
N THR A 42 -26.21 -3.94 -16.11
CA THR A 42 -26.05 -5.06 -15.21
C THR A 42 -25.13 -4.65 -14.07
N VAL A 43 -25.58 -4.83 -12.84
CA VAL A 43 -24.81 -4.60 -11.63
C VAL A 43 -24.42 -5.93 -11.03
N GLN A 44 -23.13 -6.18 -10.90
CA GLN A 44 -22.61 -7.39 -10.27
C GLN A 44 -21.86 -7.01 -9.00
N GLU A 45 -22.29 -7.55 -7.88
CA GLU A 45 -21.60 -7.36 -6.61
C GLU A 45 -20.29 -8.14 -6.62
N GLY A 46 -19.21 -7.43 -6.30
CA GLY A 46 -17.91 -8.01 -5.95
C GLY A 46 -17.72 -7.99 -4.44
N ARG A 47 -16.48 -8.11 -4.00
CA ARG A 47 -16.13 -7.96 -2.59
C ARG A 47 -14.72 -7.41 -2.41
N LEU A 48 -14.45 -6.83 -1.25
CA LEU A 48 -13.10 -6.63 -0.78
C LEU A 48 -12.71 -7.78 0.13
N GLY A 49 -11.45 -8.16 0.06
CA GLY A 49 -10.88 -9.16 0.95
C GLY A 49 -9.52 -8.70 1.47
N LYS A 50 -9.25 -9.05 2.72
CA LYS A 50 -7.93 -8.88 3.31
C LYS A 50 -6.92 -9.69 2.51
N LEU A 51 -5.81 -9.08 2.14
CA LEU A 51 -4.73 -9.70 1.40
C LEU A 51 -3.50 -9.85 2.29
N ASN A 52 -3.24 -11.05 2.77
CA ASN A 52 -2.00 -11.37 3.45
C ASN A 52 -1.00 -12.00 2.45
N VAL A 53 -0.22 -11.14 1.81
CA VAL A 53 0.73 -11.56 0.78
C VAL A 53 1.75 -12.57 1.30
N LEU A 54 2.23 -12.38 2.54
CA LEU A 54 3.21 -13.26 3.14
C LEU A 54 2.63 -14.66 3.41
N GLU A 55 1.38 -14.72 3.81
CA GLU A 55 0.65 -15.99 4.01
C GLU A 55 0.42 -16.72 2.69
N LEU A 56 -0.06 -16.04 1.65
CA LEU A 56 -0.22 -16.62 0.32
C LEU A 56 1.10 -17.17 -0.23
N CYS A 57 2.19 -16.43 -0.06
CA CYS A 57 3.52 -16.83 -0.49
C CYS A 57 4.01 -18.04 0.31
N SER A 58 3.83 -18.06 1.63
CA SER A 58 4.28 -19.16 2.48
C SER A 58 3.47 -20.45 2.27
N ALA A 59 2.21 -20.32 1.92
CA ALA A 59 1.33 -21.44 1.56
C ALA A 59 1.60 -21.97 0.13
N GLY A 60 2.43 -21.27 -0.67
CA GLY A 60 2.76 -21.67 -2.03
C GLY A 60 1.73 -21.27 -3.09
N TYR A 61 0.72 -20.45 -2.73
CA TYR A 61 -0.26 -19.95 -3.69
C TYR A 61 0.34 -18.95 -4.68
N VAL A 62 1.41 -18.30 -4.30
CA VAL A 62 2.19 -17.39 -5.16
C VAL A 62 3.67 -17.72 -5.05
N ASN A 63 4.41 -17.56 -6.15
CA ASN A 63 5.84 -17.92 -6.18
C ASN A 63 6.74 -16.89 -5.48
N TYR A 64 6.24 -15.68 -5.25
CA TYR A 64 6.95 -14.57 -4.61
C TYR A 64 6.02 -13.83 -3.66
N CYS A 65 6.59 -13.19 -2.66
CA CYS A 65 5.84 -12.34 -1.74
C CYS A 65 5.75 -10.87 -2.20
N PHE A 66 6.05 -10.59 -3.45
CA PHE A 66 5.88 -9.29 -4.15
C PHE A 66 6.54 -8.09 -3.48
N GLY A 67 7.56 -8.30 -2.64
CA GLY A 67 8.17 -7.20 -1.89
C GLY A 67 7.22 -6.55 -0.88
N ASN A 68 6.32 -7.37 -0.28
CA ASN A 68 5.36 -6.92 0.71
C ASN A 68 6.02 -6.05 1.79
N ASN A 69 5.32 -5.04 2.28
CA ASN A 69 5.75 -4.33 3.46
C ASN A 69 5.40 -5.16 4.71
N ALA A 70 6.39 -5.51 5.53
CA ALA A 70 6.20 -6.41 6.66
C ALA A 70 5.21 -5.89 7.72
N GLY A 71 4.98 -4.58 7.78
CA GLY A 71 4.05 -3.94 8.72
C GLY A 71 2.71 -3.53 8.11
N PHE A 72 2.41 -3.93 6.85
CA PHE A 72 1.24 -3.42 6.14
C PHE A 72 0.16 -4.49 5.94
N PRO A 73 -1.06 -4.22 6.39
CA PRO A 73 -2.22 -4.89 5.88
C PRO A 73 -2.63 -4.31 4.52
N TYR A 74 -3.09 -5.20 3.64
CA TYR A 74 -3.67 -4.88 2.36
C TYR A 74 -5.10 -5.40 2.28
N ALA A 75 -5.94 -4.74 1.48
CA ALA A 75 -7.16 -5.32 0.96
C ALA A 75 -7.20 -5.18 -0.55
N ILE A 76 -7.84 -6.13 -1.22
CA ILE A 76 -7.92 -6.20 -2.66
C ILE A 76 -9.37 -6.35 -3.10
N TYR A 77 -9.71 -5.75 -4.24
CA TYR A 77 -11.00 -5.94 -4.87
C TYR A 77 -11.03 -7.29 -5.57
N MET A 78 -12.12 -8.00 -5.41
CA MET A 78 -12.42 -9.24 -6.12
C MET A 78 -13.71 -9.04 -6.88
N LEU A 79 -13.63 -9.07 -8.21
CA LEU A 79 -14.76 -8.83 -9.10
C LEU A 79 -15.16 -10.08 -9.86
N PRO A 80 -16.46 -10.31 -10.05
CA PRO A 80 -16.94 -11.37 -10.94
C PRO A 80 -16.50 -11.07 -12.39
N PRO A 81 -16.44 -12.09 -13.25
CA PRO A 81 -16.29 -11.89 -14.69
C PRO A 81 -17.37 -10.94 -15.24
N SER A 82 -17.04 -10.17 -16.27
CA SER A 82 -18.04 -9.35 -16.97
C SER A 82 -19.13 -10.23 -17.58
N PRO A 83 -20.39 -9.77 -17.67
CA PRO A 83 -21.45 -10.51 -18.34
C PRO A 83 -21.05 -10.94 -19.74
N GLY A 84 -21.20 -12.23 -20.06
CA GLY A 84 -20.79 -12.81 -21.34
C GLY A 84 -19.28 -13.04 -21.51
N GLN A 85 -18.49 -12.70 -20.51
CA GLN A 85 -17.07 -13.07 -20.49
C GLN A 85 -16.97 -14.59 -20.32
N ASP A 86 -16.13 -15.23 -21.15
CA ASP A 86 -15.83 -16.66 -20.98
C ASP A 86 -15.23 -16.86 -19.58
N PRO A 87 -15.87 -17.65 -18.71
CA PRO A 87 -15.34 -17.97 -17.39
C PRO A 87 -14.13 -18.91 -17.45
N SER A 88 -13.49 -19.02 -18.63
CA SER A 88 -12.28 -19.83 -18.80
C SER A 88 -11.36 -19.64 -17.60
N PRO A 89 -10.98 -20.73 -16.92
CA PRO A 89 -10.29 -20.69 -15.63
C PRO A 89 -8.91 -20.03 -15.67
N ARG A 90 -8.47 -19.53 -16.82
CA ARG A 90 -7.14 -18.97 -17.04
C ARG A 90 -7.13 -17.49 -17.37
N GLN A 91 -8.01 -16.73 -16.76
CA GLN A 91 -7.88 -15.28 -16.79
C GLN A 91 -6.84 -14.86 -15.78
N ALA A 92 -5.56 -14.83 -16.23
CA ALA A 92 -4.42 -14.36 -15.47
C ALA A 92 -4.61 -14.53 -13.94
N PRO A 93 -4.63 -15.77 -13.44
CA PRO A 93 -4.70 -15.99 -12.01
C PRO A 93 -3.45 -15.41 -11.36
N PRO A 94 -3.49 -15.09 -10.08
CA PRO A 94 -2.27 -14.79 -9.33
C PRO A 94 -1.25 -15.91 -9.56
N VAL A 95 0.01 -15.55 -9.54
CA VAL A 95 1.11 -16.49 -9.73
C VAL A 95 0.97 -17.69 -8.80
N GLY A 96 1.04 -18.90 -9.36
CA GLY A 96 0.91 -20.14 -8.61
C GLY A 96 -0.52 -20.56 -8.27
N TYR A 97 -1.52 -19.82 -8.71
CA TYR A 97 -2.92 -20.22 -8.58
C TYR A 97 -3.23 -21.36 -9.54
N ASP A 98 -3.62 -22.47 -9.00
CA ASP A 98 -4.26 -23.56 -9.74
C ASP A 98 -5.78 -23.39 -9.62
N PRO A 99 -6.50 -23.03 -10.69
CA PRO A 99 -7.95 -22.85 -10.63
C PRO A 99 -8.69 -24.18 -10.36
N ASP A 100 -8.05 -25.31 -10.64
CA ASP A 100 -8.59 -26.62 -10.36
C ASP A 100 -8.31 -27.07 -8.91
N ALA A 101 -7.46 -26.33 -8.18
CA ALA A 101 -7.18 -26.55 -6.78
C ALA A 101 -8.06 -25.63 -5.89
N ALA A 102 -9.38 -25.71 -6.10
CA ALA A 102 -10.37 -24.94 -5.33
C ALA A 102 -10.24 -25.10 -3.79
N ASP A 103 -9.64 -26.20 -3.37
CA ASP A 103 -9.37 -26.50 -1.96
C ASP A 103 -8.25 -25.64 -1.34
N ASN A 104 -7.54 -24.85 -2.13
CA ASN A 104 -6.34 -24.14 -1.71
C ASN A 104 -6.53 -22.65 -1.44
N TYR A 105 -7.73 -22.11 -1.65
CA TYR A 105 -8.04 -20.71 -1.31
C TYR A 105 -8.64 -20.61 0.08
N PRO A 106 -8.38 -19.50 0.82
CA PRO A 106 -9.08 -19.26 2.07
C PRO A 106 -10.59 -19.40 1.89
N ALA A 107 -11.25 -20.12 2.78
CA ALA A 107 -12.66 -20.52 2.70
C ALA A 107 -13.68 -19.39 2.46
N ASN A 108 -13.28 -18.15 2.57
CA ASN A 108 -14.08 -16.98 2.26
C ASN A 108 -14.00 -16.51 0.78
N LEU A 109 -13.25 -17.22 -0.07
CA LEU A 109 -13.19 -16.99 -1.52
C LEU A 109 -14.09 -17.93 -2.34
N ASP A 110 -14.81 -18.84 -1.68
CA ASP A 110 -15.38 -20.05 -2.25
C ASP A 110 -16.68 -19.90 -3.05
N THR A 111 -17.30 -18.75 -3.11
CA THR A 111 -18.68 -18.71 -3.64
C THR A 111 -18.86 -17.95 -4.94
N VAL A 112 -17.83 -17.23 -5.40
CA VAL A 112 -17.88 -16.50 -6.66
C VAL A 112 -16.53 -16.66 -7.34
N PRO A 113 -16.46 -16.97 -8.64
CA PRO A 113 -15.22 -16.89 -9.41
C PRO A 113 -14.81 -15.42 -9.58
N ALA A 114 -14.55 -14.75 -8.46
CA ALA A 114 -14.14 -13.37 -8.39
C ALA A 114 -12.62 -13.35 -8.37
N GLY A 115 -12.01 -12.87 -9.45
CA GLY A 115 -10.57 -12.74 -9.53
C GLY A 115 -10.06 -11.52 -8.78
N MET A 116 -8.92 -11.66 -8.10
CA MET A 116 -8.13 -10.51 -7.58
C MET A 116 -7.59 -9.64 -8.72
N THR A 117 -7.48 -10.21 -9.92
CA THR A 117 -7.22 -9.50 -11.17
C THR A 117 -8.38 -9.74 -12.11
N TYR A 118 -8.78 -8.74 -12.85
CA TYR A 118 -9.95 -8.78 -13.73
C TYR A 118 -9.72 -7.97 -15.00
N LYS A 119 -10.43 -8.34 -16.05
CA LYS A 119 -10.50 -7.56 -17.30
C LYS A 119 -11.66 -6.56 -17.21
N LEU A 120 -11.54 -5.47 -17.93
CA LEU A 120 -12.58 -4.44 -18.09
C LEU A 120 -12.76 -4.08 -19.56
N ARG A 121 -14.02 -3.92 -19.98
CA ARG A 121 -14.35 -3.24 -21.22
C ARG A 121 -14.14 -1.72 -21.02
N PRO A 122 -13.88 -0.96 -22.10
CA PRO A 122 -13.75 0.51 -22.00
C PRO A 122 -15.01 1.21 -21.46
N ASP A 123 -16.19 0.59 -21.65
CA ASP A 123 -17.51 1.07 -21.24
C ASP A 123 -18.00 0.47 -19.91
N GLU A 124 -17.14 -0.13 -19.13
CA GLU A 124 -17.45 -0.62 -17.77
C GLU A 124 -16.94 0.35 -16.70
N ALA A 125 -17.54 0.26 -15.52
CA ALA A 125 -17.04 0.91 -14.32
C ALA A 125 -16.95 -0.08 -13.15
N VAL A 126 -16.06 0.23 -12.23
CA VAL A 126 -16.03 -0.37 -10.89
C VAL A 126 -16.37 0.73 -9.90
N VAL A 127 -17.37 0.51 -9.06
CA VAL A 127 -17.82 1.49 -8.07
C VAL A 127 -17.67 0.92 -6.68
N LEU A 128 -16.89 1.60 -5.84
CA LEU A 128 -16.77 1.33 -4.41
C LEU A 128 -17.63 2.34 -3.65
N ILE A 129 -18.40 1.85 -2.69
CA ILE A 129 -19.24 2.66 -1.79
C ILE A 129 -18.99 2.21 -0.36
N GLY A 130 -18.82 3.13 0.58
CA GLY A 130 -18.76 2.77 1.99
C GLY A 130 -18.00 3.74 2.86
N SER A 131 -17.38 3.24 3.91
CA SER A 131 -16.63 4.02 4.89
C SER A 131 -15.13 3.75 4.78
N THR A 132 -14.34 4.82 4.72
CA THR A 132 -12.89 4.76 4.78
C THR A 132 -12.40 4.07 6.06
N PRO A 133 -11.14 3.61 6.11
CA PRO A 133 -10.57 2.98 7.29
C PRO A 133 -10.69 3.83 8.56
N PRO A 134 -10.72 3.18 9.74
CA PRO A 134 -10.63 3.88 11.03
C PRO A 134 -9.28 4.61 11.17
N PRO A 135 -9.14 5.54 12.14
CA PRO A 135 -7.94 6.32 12.32
C PRO A 135 -6.64 5.51 12.33
N ALA A 136 -5.71 5.95 11.50
CA ALA A 136 -4.40 5.37 11.28
C ALA A 136 -3.43 6.48 10.80
N ARG A 137 -2.16 6.16 10.61
CA ARG A 137 -1.23 7.10 9.99
C ARG A 137 -1.45 7.24 8.48
N TYR A 138 -1.99 6.21 7.83
CA TYR A 138 -2.09 6.18 6.38
C TYR A 138 -3.17 5.21 5.90
N PHE A 139 -3.88 5.60 4.83
CA PHE A 139 -4.56 4.70 3.90
C PHE A 139 -4.53 5.25 2.48
N SER A 140 -4.66 4.36 1.50
CA SER A 140 -4.86 4.70 0.10
C SER A 140 -5.62 3.64 -0.68
N PHE A 141 -6.15 4.06 -1.84
CA PHE A 141 -6.70 3.20 -2.88
C PHE A 141 -6.00 3.49 -4.20
N ARG A 142 -5.69 2.45 -4.98
CA ARG A 142 -5.09 2.64 -6.30
C ARG A 142 -5.37 1.47 -7.23
N SER A 143 -5.67 1.81 -8.50
CA SER A 143 -5.72 0.88 -9.63
C SER A 143 -4.34 0.63 -10.21
N TYR A 144 -4.11 -0.61 -10.63
CA TYR A 144 -2.89 -1.08 -11.26
C TYR A 144 -3.20 -1.80 -12.56
N LEU A 145 -2.32 -1.62 -13.54
CA LEU A 145 -2.18 -2.55 -14.64
C LEU A 145 -1.52 -3.82 -14.10
N GLY A 146 -2.20 -4.95 -14.19
CA GLY A 146 -1.78 -6.20 -13.57
C GLY A 146 -0.91 -7.04 -14.48
N PHE A 147 -1.55 -7.77 -15.39
CA PHE A 147 -0.90 -8.62 -16.38
C PHE A 147 -1.16 -8.11 -17.77
N VAL A 148 -0.13 -8.16 -18.61
CA VAL A 148 -0.18 -7.79 -20.02
C VAL A 148 0.19 -8.96 -20.92
N GLU A 149 -0.21 -8.92 -22.20
CA GLU A 149 0.12 -9.96 -23.15
C GLU A 149 1.64 -10.08 -23.37
N ASN A 150 2.16 -11.29 -23.25
CA ASN A 150 3.56 -11.60 -23.56
C ASN A 150 3.76 -11.80 -25.07
N LYS A 151 3.63 -10.73 -25.85
CA LYS A 151 3.71 -10.74 -27.31
C LYS A 151 5.02 -11.30 -27.86
N LEU A 152 6.10 -11.05 -27.14
CA LEU A 152 7.44 -11.45 -27.57
C LEU A 152 7.81 -12.86 -27.12
N ARG A 153 6.93 -13.54 -26.39
CA ARG A 153 7.21 -14.85 -25.81
C ARG A 153 8.53 -14.90 -25.05
N LYS A 154 8.85 -13.82 -24.36
CA LYS A 154 10.05 -13.75 -23.51
C LYS A 154 9.84 -14.57 -22.25
N ASP A 155 10.89 -15.23 -21.84
CA ASP A 155 11.03 -15.71 -20.48
C ASP A 155 11.41 -14.50 -19.59
N TYR A 156 10.46 -14.04 -18.79
CA TYR A 156 10.67 -12.99 -17.82
C TYR A 156 11.21 -13.63 -16.53
N THR A 157 12.50 -13.92 -16.50
CA THR A 157 13.17 -14.51 -15.33
C THR A 157 12.83 -13.74 -14.07
N GLY A 158 12.26 -14.42 -13.10
CA GLY A 158 11.78 -13.82 -11.86
C GLY A 158 10.43 -13.11 -11.94
N THR A 159 9.86 -12.95 -13.14
CA THR A 159 8.51 -12.45 -13.34
C THR A 159 7.61 -13.57 -13.84
N PRO A 160 6.58 -13.95 -13.10
CA PRO A 160 5.71 -15.04 -13.51
C PRO A 160 4.97 -14.74 -14.79
N THR A 161 4.92 -15.70 -15.67
CA THR A 161 4.12 -15.66 -16.90
C THR A 161 2.98 -16.67 -16.82
N PHE A 162 1.91 -16.41 -17.54
CA PHE A 162 0.73 -17.26 -17.58
C PHE A 162 0.34 -17.55 -19.01
N GLY A 163 -0.18 -18.73 -19.24
CA GLY A 163 -0.69 -19.11 -20.54
C GLY A 163 -0.66 -20.61 -20.77
N ASP A 164 -0.90 -20.98 -22.02
CA ASP A 164 -1.07 -22.37 -22.43
C ASP A 164 0.25 -23.06 -22.85
N ASP A 165 1.37 -22.34 -22.73
CA ASP A 165 2.69 -22.83 -23.10
C ASP A 165 3.74 -22.51 -22.03
N GLU A 166 4.98 -22.99 -22.18
CA GLU A 166 6.08 -22.83 -21.22
C GLU A 166 6.42 -21.36 -20.92
N ILE A 167 6.24 -20.45 -21.89
CA ILE A 167 6.55 -19.02 -21.75
C ILE A 167 5.34 -18.24 -21.24
N GLY A 168 4.13 -18.81 -21.39
CA GLY A 168 2.90 -18.17 -21.00
C GLY A 168 2.43 -17.05 -21.95
N TRP A 169 1.14 -16.75 -21.90
CA TRP A 169 0.49 -15.72 -22.67
C TRP A 169 0.58 -14.33 -22.05
N TYR A 170 0.75 -14.25 -20.76
CA TYR A 170 0.78 -13.03 -19.97
C TYR A 170 2.02 -12.98 -19.10
N HIS A 171 2.51 -11.78 -18.84
CA HIS A 171 3.47 -11.53 -17.79
C HIS A 171 2.98 -10.42 -16.88
N ARG A 172 3.49 -10.40 -15.68
CA ARG A 172 3.14 -9.44 -14.64
C ARG A 172 3.91 -8.15 -14.83
N ILE A 173 3.23 -7.02 -14.63
CA ILE A 173 3.89 -5.71 -14.62
C ILE A 173 3.49 -4.84 -13.40
N TYR A 174 2.36 -5.07 -12.78
CA TYR A 174 1.87 -4.44 -11.55
C TYR A 174 2.29 -2.98 -11.39
N CYS A 175 1.93 -2.15 -12.40
CA CYS A 175 2.25 -0.74 -12.45
C CYS A 175 1.05 0.10 -12.06
N SER A 176 1.25 1.12 -11.23
CA SER A 176 0.20 2.08 -10.89
C SER A 176 -0.24 2.90 -12.12
N LEU A 177 -1.55 3.16 -12.22
CA LEU A 177 -2.14 3.95 -13.30
C LEU A 177 -2.30 5.45 -12.96
N GLY A 178 -1.53 5.94 -12.01
CA GLY A 178 -1.49 7.34 -11.56
C GLY A 178 -1.12 7.45 -10.08
N ASP A 179 -1.30 8.63 -9.50
CA ASP A 179 -1.14 8.83 -8.06
C ASP A 179 -2.29 8.18 -7.27
N PRO A 180 -2.03 7.61 -6.08
CA PRO A 180 -3.06 7.05 -5.23
C PRO A 180 -4.05 8.10 -4.71
N LEU A 181 -5.26 7.64 -4.44
CA LEU A 181 -6.22 8.36 -3.59
C LEU A 181 -5.91 7.98 -2.15
N ASN A 182 -5.33 8.91 -1.41
CA ASN A 182 -4.93 8.72 -0.03
C ASN A 182 -5.69 9.63 0.94
N HIS A 183 -5.50 9.44 2.22
CA HIS A 183 -6.22 10.18 3.27
C HIS A 183 -6.04 11.71 3.22
N LEU A 184 -5.07 12.25 2.46
CA LEU A 184 -4.86 13.69 2.31
C LEU A 184 -5.56 14.29 1.08
N ASN A 185 -5.94 13.46 0.11
CA ASN A 185 -6.52 13.96 -1.14
C ASN A 185 -7.89 13.34 -1.48
N MET A 186 -8.36 12.37 -0.69
CA MET A 186 -9.63 11.70 -0.90
C MET A 186 -10.79 12.55 -0.38
N TRP A 187 -11.85 12.65 -1.16
CA TRP A 187 -13.09 13.29 -0.78
C TRP A 187 -13.96 12.32 0.02
N THR A 188 -14.36 12.75 1.20
CA THR A 188 -15.19 11.95 2.11
C THR A 188 -16.23 12.84 2.77
N GLY A 189 -17.14 12.28 3.53
CA GLY A 189 -18.11 13.06 4.31
C GLY A 189 -17.46 14.07 5.26
N ASN A 190 -16.25 13.79 5.73
CA ASN A 190 -15.47 14.69 6.60
C ASN A 190 -14.52 15.62 5.82
N THR A 191 -14.29 15.35 4.54
CA THR A 191 -13.46 16.13 3.62
C THR A 191 -14.20 16.40 2.29
N PRO A 192 -15.43 16.95 2.34
CA PRO A 192 -16.26 17.11 1.16
C PRO A 192 -15.60 18.04 0.14
N GLY A 193 -15.55 17.58 -1.12
CA GLY A 193 -14.92 18.33 -2.20
C GLY A 193 -13.42 18.61 -2.00
N GLY A 194 -12.74 17.84 -1.15
CA GLY A 194 -11.33 18.05 -0.79
C GLY A 194 -11.13 19.13 0.27
N ALA A 195 -12.15 19.50 1.02
CA ALA A 195 -12.01 20.40 2.17
C ALA A 195 -11.09 19.82 3.23
N ALA A 196 -10.42 20.70 3.97
CA ALA A 196 -9.58 20.26 5.09
C ALA A 196 -10.41 19.51 6.14
N GLY A 197 -9.89 18.37 6.60
CA GLY A 197 -10.60 17.52 7.56
C GLY A 197 -9.86 16.22 7.80
N ASN A 198 -10.54 15.29 8.46
CA ASN A 198 -10.03 13.95 8.73
C ASN A 198 -10.79 12.94 7.84
N ALA A 199 -10.12 12.36 6.85
CA ALA A 199 -10.72 11.44 5.89
C ALA A 199 -10.98 10.04 6.47
N PHE A 200 -10.55 9.73 7.67
CA PHE A 200 -10.74 8.42 8.30
C PHE A 200 -12.17 8.21 8.82
N GLY A 201 -12.65 6.97 8.79
CA GLY A 201 -13.95 6.56 9.34
C GLY A 201 -15.12 7.31 8.73
N SER A 202 -15.05 7.67 7.46
CA SER A 202 -16.00 8.58 6.80
C SER A 202 -16.52 8.00 5.49
N ALA A 203 -17.77 8.34 5.17
CA ALA A 203 -18.41 7.90 3.93
C ALA A 203 -17.66 8.40 2.69
N THR A 204 -17.51 7.54 1.70
CA THR A 204 -16.87 7.86 0.43
C THR A 204 -17.39 7.00 -0.70
N VAL A 205 -17.21 7.46 -1.91
CA VAL A 205 -17.45 6.72 -3.15
C VAL A 205 -16.23 6.84 -4.04
N LEU A 206 -15.84 5.73 -4.69
CA LEU A 206 -14.77 5.71 -5.67
C LEU A 206 -15.28 5.11 -6.98
N ILE A 207 -15.13 5.82 -8.09
CA ILE A 207 -15.46 5.35 -9.43
C ILE A 207 -14.17 5.07 -10.18
N THR A 208 -13.98 3.83 -10.62
CA THR A 208 -12.87 3.42 -11.48
C THR A 208 -13.42 3.12 -12.86
N THR A 209 -13.04 3.90 -13.88
CA THR A 209 -13.44 3.70 -15.27
C THR A 209 -12.44 4.32 -16.24
N ALA A 210 -12.53 3.92 -17.52
CA ALA A 210 -11.67 4.44 -18.59
C ALA A 210 -12.31 5.60 -19.38
N ASP A 211 -13.61 5.86 -19.17
CA ASP A 211 -14.40 6.81 -19.97
C ASP A 211 -15.10 7.86 -19.10
N ILE A 212 -14.98 9.12 -19.49
CA ILE A 212 -15.57 10.26 -18.78
C ILE A 212 -17.10 10.23 -18.87
N GLY A 213 -17.64 9.77 -20.00
CA GLY A 213 -19.09 9.62 -20.20
C GLY A 213 -19.66 8.58 -19.23
N MET A 214 -18.99 7.45 -19.09
CA MET A 214 -19.35 6.42 -18.11
C MET A 214 -19.25 6.95 -16.68
N ASN A 215 -18.20 7.70 -16.36
CA ASN A 215 -18.05 8.34 -15.05
C ASN A 215 -19.23 9.28 -14.73
N ARG A 216 -19.65 10.12 -15.67
CA ARG A 216 -20.83 10.98 -15.50
C ARG A 216 -22.10 10.17 -15.22
N MET A 217 -22.33 9.08 -15.96
CA MET A 217 -23.50 8.23 -15.73
C MET A 217 -23.52 7.62 -14.32
N MET A 218 -22.35 7.22 -13.82
CA MET A 218 -22.23 6.72 -12.44
C MET A 218 -22.49 7.82 -11.41
N ARG A 219 -21.92 9.02 -11.60
CA ARG A 219 -22.16 10.18 -10.71
C ARG A 219 -23.64 10.58 -10.67
N ASP A 220 -24.32 10.58 -11.82
CA ASP A 220 -25.75 10.89 -11.91
C ASP A 220 -26.59 9.83 -11.19
N ALA A 221 -26.26 8.56 -11.30
CA ALA A 221 -26.96 7.48 -10.59
C ALA A 221 -26.72 7.55 -9.07
N LEU A 222 -25.48 7.77 -8.64
CA LEU A 222 -25.13 7.96 -7.24
C LEU A 222 -25.84 9.17 -6.62
N THR A 223 -25.86 10.28 -7.33
CA THR A 223 -26.55 11.50 -6.86
C THR A 223 -28.05 11.28 -6.75
N ALA A 224 -28.66 10.57 -7.73
CA ALA A 224 -30.07 10.21 -7.68
C ALA A 224 -30.41 9.27 -6.53
N ALA A 225 -29.47 8.37 -6.15
CA ALA A 225 -29.57 7.50 -4.99
C ALA A 225 -29.28 8.22 -3.64
N GLY A 226 -29.02 9.53 -3.66
CA GLY A 226 -28.85 10.35 -2.45
C GLY A 226 -27.41 10.51 -1.96
N TYR A 227 -26.40 10.08 -2.73
CA TYR A 227 -25.00 10.37 -2.39
C TYR A 227 -24.62 11.81 -2.76
N SER A 228 -23.91 12.48 -1.88
CA SER A 228 -23.37 13.81 -2.18
C SER A 228 -22.29 13.71 -3.28
N PRO A 229 -22.33 14.56 -4.31
CA PRO A 229 -21.24 14.64 -5.28
C PRO A 229 -19.88 14.95 -4.66
N ASP A 230 -19.86 15.58 -3.49
CA ASP A 230 -18.64 16.01 -2.79
C ASP A 230 -17.89 14.87 -2.09
N ILE A 231 -18.42 13.64 -2.10
CA ILE A 231 -17.71 12.45 -1.58
C ILE A 231 -17.33 11.47 -2.70
N ILE A 232 -17.57 11.82 -3.96
CA ILE A 232 -17.33 10.94 -5.12
C ILE A 232 -15.94 11.24 -5.69
N ASN A 233 -15.09 10.25 -5.67
CA ASN A 233 -13.71 10.29 -6.16
C ASN A 233 -13.58 9.55 -7.49
N ASP A 234 -12.60 9.94 -8.29
CA ASP A 234 -12.28 9.30 -9.57
C ASP A 234 -10.93 8.59 -9.50
N ASP A 235 -10.91 7.31 -9.87
CA ASP A 235 -9.72 6.51 -10.07
C ASP A 235 -9.62 6.15 -11.56
N ASN A 236 -8.96 7.00 -12.32
CA ASN A 236 -8.99 6.97 -13.77
C ASN A 236 -8.08 5.89 -14.36
N ILE A 237 -8.60 5.10 -15.30
CA ILE A 237 -7.82 4.22 -16.15
C ILE A 237 -7.54 4.94 -17.45
N PRO A 238 -6.29 5.28 -17.81
CA PRO A 238 -5.97 5.94 -19.07
C PRO A 238 -5.90 4.91 -20.23
N PRO A 239 -6.89 4.86 -21.15
CA PRO A 239 -6.96 3.81 -22.18
C PRO A 239 -5.80 3.86 -23.19
N SER A 240 -5.11 4.98 -23.27
CA SER A 240 -3.92 5.12 -24.13
C SER A 240 -2.69 4.35 -23.62
N LEU A 241 -2.69 3.92 -22.38
CA LEU A 241 -1.59 3.16 -21.74
C LEU A 241 -1.89 1.66 -21.61
N VAL A 242 -3.12 1.22 -21.87
CA VAL A 242 -3.58 -0.14 -21.58
C VAL A 242 -4.37 -0.72 -22.75
N HIS A 243 -4.52 -2.05 -22.79
CA HIS A 243 -5.29 -2.75 -23.81
C HIS A 243 -6.55 -3.35 -23.19
N MET A 244 -7.59 -2.53 -23.07
CA MET A 244 -8.86 -2.94 -22.46
C MET A 244 -9.66 -3.91 -23.35
N GLY A 245 -10.53 -4.70 -22.73
CA GLY A 245 -11.40 -5.67 -23.39
C GLY A 245 -11.42 -6.99 -22.62
N LEU A 246 -12.26 -7.92 -23.07
CA LEU A 246 -12.47 -9.22 -22.40
C LEU A 246 -11.76 -10.38 -23.11
N GLU A 247 -11.32 -10.15 -24.34
CA GLU A 247 -10.72 -11.19 -25.18
C GLU A 247 -9.33 -11.59 -24.67
N LYS A 248 -8.86 -12.75 -25.15
CA LYS A 248 -7.48 -13.20 -24.91
C LYS A 248 -6.50 -12.12 -25.42
N GLY A 249 -5.45 -11.88 -24.64
CA GLY A 249 -4.44 -10.86 -24.96
C GLY A 249 -4.75 -9.46 -24.44
N LYS A 250 -5.96 -9.24 -23.88
CA LYS A 250 -6.30 -7.99 -23.21
C LYS A 250 -5.76 -7.95 -21.78
N ASP A 251 -5.40 -6.77 -21.34
CA ASP A 251 -4.77 -6.52 -20.05
C ASP A 251 -5.73 -6.83 -18.89
N THR A 252 -5.15 -7.14 -17.74
CA THR A 252 -5.89 -7.26 -16.48
C THR A 252 -5.57 -6.12 -15.54
N PHE A 253 -6.50 -5.86 -14.65
CA PHE A 253 -6.42 -4.79 -13.66
C PHE A 253 -6.58 -5.36 -12.26
N LEU A 254 -6.10 -4.63 -11.26
CA LEU A 254 -6.39 -4.86 -9.86
C LEU A 254 -6.47 -3.53 -9.13
N ILE A 255 -7.26 -3.49 -8.05
CA ILE A 255 -7.34 -2.33 -7.15
C ILE A 255 -6.93 -2.79 -5.75
N ILE A 256 -5.98 -2.08 -5.17
CA ILE A 256 -5.46 -2.37 -3.84
C ILE A 256 -5.78 -1.20 -2.91
N MET A 257 -6.31 -1.54 -1.74
CA MET A 257 -6.35 -0.67 -0.58
C MET A 257 -5.16 -0.97 0.33
N ARG A 258 -4.54 0.08 0.86
CA ARG A 258 -3.46 0.01 1.85
C ARG A 258 -3.83 0.78 3.10
N ALA A 259 -3.37 0.33 4.25
CA ALA A 259 -3.44 1.08 5.49
C ALA A 259 -2.19 0.81 6.34
N ALA A 260 -1.87 1.71 7.26
CA ALA A 260 -0.71 1.54 8.11
C ALA A 260 -0.84 2.25 9.45
N LEU A 261 -0.32 1.61 10.48
CA LEU A 261 -0.15 2.18 11.81
C LEU A 261 -1.49 2.69 12.39
N TRP A 262 -2.38 1.75 12.65
CA TRP A 262 -3.67 2.02 13.28
C TRP A 262 -3.48 2.69 14.63
N ASP A 263 -4.24 3.75 14.90
CA ASP A 263 -4.28 4.38 16.23
C ASP A 263 -4.75 3.38 17.31
N GLN A 264 -5.65 2.47 16.92
CA GLN A 264 -6.13 1.36 17.71
C GLN A 264 -6.02 0.06 16.90
N PRO A 265 -4.98 -0.76 17.13
CA PRO A 265 -4.70 -1.96 16.33
C PRO A 265 -5.87 -2.95 16.24
N ASP A 266 -6.59 -3.16 17.34
CA ASP A 266 -7.75 -4.07 17.38
C ASP A 266 -8.92 -3.57 16.52
N VAL A 267 -9.15 -2.25 16.49
CA VAL A 267 -10.19 -1.63 15.66
C VAL A 267 -9.82 -1.75 14.19
N GLY A 268 -8.56 -1.45 13.85
CA GLY A 268 -8.07 -1.59 12.48
C GLY A 268 -8.06 -3.04 12.01
N GLY A 269 -7.68 -3.97 12.88
CA GLY A 269 -7.74 -5.41 12.60
C GLY A 269 -9.17 -5.87 12.33
N SER A 270 -10.10 -5.49 13.20
CA SER A 270 -11.54 -5.82 13.03
C SER A 270 -12.12 -5.22 11.74
N TYR A 271 -11.76 -3.98 11.40
CA TYR A 271 -12.18 -3.36 10.13
C TYR A 271 -11.75 -4.19 8.92
N LEU A 272 -10.50 -4.65 8.89
CA LEU A 272 -10.00 -5.46 7.78
C LEU A 272 -10.60 -6.87 7.73
N ASP A 273 -10.79 -7.48 8.88
CA ASP A 273 -11.37 -8.83 8.96
C ASP A 273 -12.84 -8.85 8.54
N ASN A 274 -13.53 -7.72 8.66
CA ASN A 274 -14.93 -7.52 8.30
C ASN A 274 -15.09 -6.43 7.21
N ILE A 275 -14.11 -6.28 6.32
CA ILE A 275 -14.07 -5.14 5.39
C ILE A 275 -15.30 -5.08 4.46
N GLY A 276 -15.90 -6.23 4.15
CA GLY A 276 -17.15 -6.31 3.39
C GLY A 276 -18.36 -5.68 4.06
N ASP A 277 -18.33 -5.49 5.38
CA ASP A 277 -19.40 -4.79 6.12
C ASP A 277 -19.24 -3.25 6.05
N HIS A 278 -18.08 -2.79 5.60
CA HIS A 278 -17.73 -1.37 5.53
C HIS A 278 -17.66 -0.83 4.11
N LEU A 279 -17.33 -1.68 3.14
CA LEU A 279 -17.07 -1.31 1.76
C LEU A 279 -17.74 -2.31 0.80
N TRP A 280 -18.65 -1.80 -0.02
CA TRP A 280 -19.27 -2.54 -1.14
C TRP A 280 -18.56 -2.19 -2.44
N VAL A 281 -18.36 -3.16 -3.29
CA VAL A 281 -17.78 -2.96 -4.62
C VAL A 281 -18.65 -3.60 -5.68
N PHE A 282 -18.87 -2.90 -6.78
CA PHE A 282 -19.73 -3.31 -7.87
C PHE A 282 -18.99 -3.19 -9.21
N ARG A 283 -19.16 -4.21 -10.07
CA ARG A 283 -18.91 -4.08 -11.50
C ARG A 283 -20.20 -3.60 -12.16
N ILE A 284 -20.10 -2.57 -12.96
CA ILE A 284 -21.22 -1.98 -13.70
C ILE A 284 -20.96 -2.15 -15.19
N THR A 285 -21.83 -2.92 -15.86
CA THR A 285 -21.69 -3.25 -17.27
C THR A 285 -22.95 -2.82 -18.03
N PRO A 286 -22.88 -1.98 -19.08
CA PRO A 286 -24.03 -1.66 -19.89
C PRO A 286 -24.53 -2.90 -20.65
N ASN A 287 -25.86 -3.14 -20.62
CA ASN A 287 -26.51 -4.28 -21.27
C ASN A 287 -26.35 -4.25 -22.79
N THR A 288 -26.34 -3.03 -23.35
CA THR A 288 -25.92 -2.77 -24.74
C THR A 288 -24.63 -1.98 -24.70
N PRO A 289 -23.57 -2.44 -25.41
CA PRO A 289 -22.33 -1.71 -25.44
C PRO A 289 -22.49 -0.23 -25.78
N ILE A 290 -21.87 0.62 -24.99
CA ILE A 290 -21.88 2.08 -25.16
C ILE A 290 -20.56 2.48 -25.79
N ALA A 291 -20.59 3.45 -26.72
CA ALA A 291 -19.34 4.02 -27.23
C ALA A 291 -18.58 4.71 -26.10
N ALA A 292 -17.33 4.31 -25.87
CA ALA A 292 -16.41 4.97 -24.96
C ALA A 292 -15.67 6.09 -25.70
N ASP A 293 -16.37 7.18 -26.00
CA ASP A 293 -15.88 8.23 -26.89
C ASP A 293 -15.15 9.35 -26.16
N GLU A 294 -15.17 9.35 -24.83
CA GLU A 294 -14.53 10.34 -24.00
C GLU A 294 -13.47 9.71 -23.06
N PRO A 295 -12.37 9.18 -23.64
CA PRO A 295 -11.37 8.49 -22.85
C PRO A 295 -10.67 9.43 -21.86
N TRP A 296 -10.38 8.94 -20.67
CA TRP A 296 -9.56 9.68 -19.72
C TRP A 296 -8.16 9.93 -20.29
N PRO A 297 -7.64 11.15 -20.18
CA PRO A 297 -6.22 11.40 -20.48
C PRO A 297 -5.33 10.69 -19.47
N VAL A 298 -4.06 10.52 -19.81
CA VAL A 298 -3.07 10.04 -18.84
C VAL A 298 -2.97 11.04 -17.70
N PRO A 299 -3.24 10.65 -16.44
CA PRO A 299 -3.13 11.55 -15.31
C PRO A 299 -1.72 12.12 -15.17
N ALA A 300 -1.63 13.44 -15.01
CA ALA A 300 -0.36 14.06 -14.63
C ALA A 300 0.01 13.63 -13.21
N LEU A 301 1.21 13.08 -13.05
CA LEU A 301 1.72 12.70 -11.73
C LEU A 301 2.10 13.93 -10.93
N ARG A 302 1.79 13.95 -9.65
CA ARG A 302 2.18 15.03 -8.74
C ARG A 302 3.70 15.13 -8.65
N VAL A 303 4.18 16.36 -8.58
CA VAL A 303 5.61 16.64 -8.37
C VAL A 303 5.94 16.32 -6.91
N ARG A 304 7.04 15.60 -6.70
CA ARG A 304 7.50 15.20 -5.35
C ARG A 304 8.31 16.28 -4.65
N GLU A 305 8.92 17.20 -5.42
CA GLU A 305 9.79 18.24 -4.90
C GLU A 305 9.01 19.36 -4.22
N THR A 306 9.48 19.76 -3.03
CA THR A 306 9.02 20.93 -2.31
C THR A 306 10.01 22.09 -2.39
N GLY A 307 11.22 21.86 -2.87
CA GLY A 307 12.34 22.81 -2.87
C GLY A 307 13.10 22.89 -1.55
N VAL A 308 12.73 22.06 -0.55
CA VAL A 308 13.40 22.05 0.77
C VAL A 308 13.91 20.65 1.06
N SER A 309 15.22 20.48 1.18
CA SER A 309 15.83 19.21 1.53
C SER A 309 16.06 19.08 3.05
N GLU A 310 16.20 17.84 3.53
CA GLU A 310 16.55 17.56 4.93
C GLU A 310 17.93 18.12 5.32
N TYR A 311 18.86 18.25 4.36
CA TYR A 311 20.14 18.96 4.61
C TYR A 311 19.96 20.45 4.92
N GLN A 312 18.87 21.07 4.49
CA GLN A 312 18.51 22.44 4.85
C GLN A 312 17.75 22.50 6.19
N THR A 313 16.98 21.46 6.48
CA THR A 313 16.18 21.38 7.73
C THR A 313 17.03 21.04 8.94
N ILE A 314 18.05 20.17 8.78
CA ILE A 314 18.90 19.69 9.88
C ILE A 314 20.27 20.38 9.79
N PRO A 315 20.60 21.30 10.69
CA PRO A 315 21.94 21.87 10.75
C PRO A 315 23.01 20.77 10.96
N ASN A 316 24.07 20.80 10.18
CA ASN A 316 25.19 19.86 10.24
C ASN A 316 24.89 18.39 9.95
N ALA A 317 23.79 18.09 9.26
CA ALA A 317 23.33 16.71 9.02
C ALA A 317 24.42 15.75 8.51
N ALA A 318 25.29 16.21 7.61
CA ALA A 318 26.38 15.38 7.09
C ALA A 318 27.42 15.01 8.17
N ALA A 319 27.76 15.95 9.06
CA ALA A 319 28.68 15.72 10.17
C ALA A 319 28.05 14.80 11.23
N ASP A 320 26.77 15.01 11.53
CA ASP A 320 26.02 14.19 12.48
C ASP A 320 25.93 12.73 12.02
N LEU A 321 25.65 12.50 10.74
CA LEU A 321 25.60 11.14 10.18
C LEU A 321 26.96 10.45 10.17
N GLU A 322 28.03 11.21 9.92
CA GLU A 322 29.39 10.66 10.03
C GLU A 322 29.75 10.36 11.48
N HIS A 323 29.37 11.21 12.44
CA HIS A 323 29.49 10.95 13.87
C HIS A 323 28.74 9.68 14.28
N LEU A 324 27.47 9.52 13.86
CA LEU A 324 26.69 8.31 14.10
C LEU A 324 27.40 7.07 13.55
N ARG A 325 27.89 7.14 12.33
CA ARG A 325 28.63 6.03 11.71
C ARG A 325 29.83 5.62 12.58
N GLN A 326 30.62 6.59 13.03
CA GLN A 326 31.80 6.34 13.86
C GLN A 326 31.42 5.74 15.22
N GLU A 327 30.41 6.29 15.87
CA GLU A 327 29.92 5.80 17.16
C GLU A 327 29.33 4.39 17.04
N ILE A 328 28.60 4.07 15.97
CA ILE A 328 28.08 2.74 15.70
C ILE A 328 29.26 1.76 15.56
N VAL A 329 30.24 2.06 14.74
CA VAL A 329 31.42 1.20 14.55
C VAL A 329 32.21 1.05 15.85
N ARG A 330 32.37 2.12 16.64
CA ARG A 330 33.04 2.08 17.93
C ARG A 330 32.34 1.20 18.96
N ARG A 331 31.01 1.25 19.02
CA ARG A 331 30.20 0.53 20.02
C ARG A 331 30.03 -0.95 19.67
N HIS A 332 29.81 -1.23 18.42
CA HIS A 332 29.43 -2.58 17.96
C HIS A 332 30.62 -3.33 17.33
N GLY A 333 31.66 -2.63 16.91
CA GLY A 333 32.87 -3.25 16.38
C GLY A 333 33.70 -3.92 17.47
N SER A 334 34.38 -4.99 17.12
CA SER A 334 35.36 -5.67 17.96
C SER A 334 36.45 -6.31 17.10
N ALA A 335 37.49 -6.82 17.74
CA ALA A 335 38.55 -7.57 17.02
C ALA A 335 37.99 -8.84 16.32
N GLN A 336 36.84 -9.34 16.77
CA GLN A 336 36.18 -10.53 16.22
C GLN A 336 35.11 -10.20 15.18
N LEU A 337 34.72 -8.93 15.02
CA LEU A 337 33.68 -8.52 14.12
C LEU A 337 34.22 -7.52 13.07
N ARG A 338 33.99 -7.85 11.81
CA ARG A 338 34.23 -6.95 10.70
C ARG A 338 32.97 -6.11 10.47
N SER A 339 33.11 -4.82 10.30
CA SER A 339 32.02 -3.92 9.85
C SER A 339 32.11 -3.70 8.34
N VAL A 340 30.98 -3.81 7.66
CA VAL A 340 30.82 -3.60 6.21
C VAL A 340 29.70 -2.62 5.98
N HIS A 341 29.97 -1.53 5.29
CA HIS A 341 28.92 -0.62 4.82
C HIS A 341 28.07 -1.29 3.76
N LEU A 342 26.76 -1.13 3.87
CA LEU A 342 25.81 -1.53 2.85
C LEU A 342 25.41 -0.28 2.07
N ASP A 343 25.65 -0.30 0.76
CA ASP A 343 25.27 0.81 -0.11
C ASP A 343 23.76 0.84 -0.29
N THR A 344 23.16 2.03 -0.12
CA THR A 344 21.75 2.26 -0.38
C THR A 344 21.55 2.86 -1.77
N GLY A 345 20.56 2.36 -2.48
CA GLY A 345 20.18 2.81 -3.81
C GLY A 345 18.67 2.81 -4.02
N ILE A 346 18.22 3.36 -5.14
CA ILE A 346 16.82 3.32 -5.55
C ILE A 346 16.43 1.86 -5.80
N TRP A 347 15.31 1.42 -5.20
CA TRP A 347 14.85 0.04 -5.34
C TRP A 347 13.96 -0.14 -6.56
N LEU A 348 12.88 0.66 -6.65
CA LEU A 348 11.89 0.55 -7.71
C LEU A 348 11.82 1.86 -8.49
N PRO A 349 11.73 1.79 -9.83
CA PRO A 349 11.20 2.90 -10.61
C PRO A 349 9.71 3.07 -10.26
N GLU A 350 9.09 4.12 -10.75
CA GLU A 350 7.72 4.44 -10.40
C GLU A 350 6.85 4.80 -11.60
N GLY A 351 5.55 4.71 -11.37
CA GLY A 351 4.52 5.16 -12.29
C GLY A 351 4.59 4.48 -13.65
N TYR A 352 4.35 5.25 -14.69
CA TYR A 352 4.27 4.75 -16.08
C TYR A 352 5.59 4.18 -16.62
N THR A 353 6.70 4.34 -15.91
CA THR A 353 8.00 3.78 -16.31
C THR A 353 7.94 2.26 -16.49
N GLY A 354 7.19 1.55 -15.64
CA GLY A 354 7.00 0.11 -15.77
C GLY A 354 6.28 -0.26 -17.06
N ILE A 355 5.25 0.49 -17.41
CA ILE A 355 4.48 0.28 -18.64
C ILE A 355 5.37 0.51 -19.88
N PHE A 356 6.09 1.65 -19.92
CA PHE A 356 6.95 1.99 -21.06
C PHE A 356 8.17 1.11 -21.21
N ARG A 357 8.69 0.55 -20.12
CA ARG A 357 9.88 -0.30 -20.12
C ARG A 357 9.59 -1.78 -20.01
N ASP A 358 8.33 -2.16 -19.90
CA ASP A 358 7.90 -3.55 -19.73
C ASP A 358 8.59 -4.20 -18.51
N VAL A 359 8.48 -3.53 -17.34
CA VAL A 359 9.13 -3.92 -16.09
C VAL A 359 8.10 -4.06 -14.97
N ASP A 360 8.16 -5.18 -14.26
CA ASP A 360 7.34 -5.42 -13.08
C ASP A 360 7.73 -4.47 -11.93
N LEU A 361 6.79 -3.65 -11.48
CA LEU A 361 6.99 -2.69 -10.40
C LEU A 361 6.47 -3.19 -9.04
N LEU A 362 6.05 -4.46 -8.94
CA LEU A 362 5.63 -5.09 -7.68
C LEU A 362 4.46 -4.37 -6.99
N ALA A 363 3.57 -3.75 -7.76
CA ALA A 363 2.50 -2.88 -7.27
C ALA A 363 3.03 -1.71 -6.43
N GLU A 364 4.00 -0.99 -6.98
CA GLU A 364 4.57 0.20 -6.35
C GLU A 364 3.48 1.23 -6.03
N ASP A 365 3.78 2.09 -5.07
CA ASP A 365 2.87 3.10 -4.58
C ASP A 365 3.57 4.46 -4.56
N ARG A 366 3.05 5.42 -5.32
CA ARG A 366 3.65 6.75 -5.39
C ARG A 366 3.49 7.58 -4.11
N ASP A 367 2.71 7.09 -3.15
CA ASP A 367 2.66 7.66 -1.81
C ASP A 367 3.94 7.43 -1.00
N THR A 368 4.86 6.62 -1.51
CA THR A 368 6.14 6.39 -0.85
C THR A 368 7.32 6.52 -1.82
N THR A 369 8.51 6.66 -1.26
CA THR A 369 9.79 6.47 -1.94
C THR A 369 10.33 5.09 -1.62
N TYR A 370 11.10 4.52 -2.55
CA TYR A 370 11.65 3.17 -2.40
C TYR A 370 13.16 3.18 -2.50
N LEU A 371 13.81 2.88 -1.38
CA LEU A 371 15.25 2.66 -1.29
C LEU A 371 15.52 1.24 -0.81
N ARG A 372 16.67 0.69 -1.15
CA ARG A 372 17.15 -0.56 -0.56
C ARG A 372 18.67 -0.59 -0.47
N THR A 373 19.17 -1.43 0.42
CA THR A 373 20.59 -1.76 0.45
C THR A 373 20.98 -2.68 -0.72
N ASN A 374 22.26 -2.76 -1.02
CA ASN A 374 22.81 -3.90 -1.74
C ASN A 374 22.54 -5.21 -0.96
N PHE A 375 22.67 -6.35 -1.64
CA PHE A 375 22.44 -7.66 -1.03
C PHE A 375 23.58 -8.02 -0.07
N PHE A 376 23.20 -8.70 1.02
CA PHE A 376 24.12 -9.23 2.04
C PHE A 376 23.57 -10.53 2.61
N GLN A 377 24.33 -11.19 3.47
CA GLN A 377 23.89 -12.41 4.18
C GLN A 377 24.16 -12.26 5.68
N LEU A 378 23.27 -12.77 6.50
CA LEU A 378 23.54 -13.12 7.88
C LEU A 378 24.05 -14.57 7.88
N ALA A 379 25.38 -14.76 7.93
CA ALA A 379 26.00 -16.09 7.81
C ALA A 379 25.89 -16.88 9.11
N THR A 380 25.80 -16.19 10.24
CA THR A 380 25.70 -16.78 11.58
C THR A 380 24.68 -16.03 12.43
N ASP A 381 24.26 -16.62 13.55
CA ASP A 381 23.34 -16.02 14.51
C ASP A 381 23.93 -14.81 15.26
N ASP A 382 25.25 -14.67 15.20
CA ASP A 382 25.95 -13.54 15.82
C ASP A 382 26.10 -12.36 14.87
N ASP A 383 25.81 -12.55 13.58
CA ASP A 383 25.82 -11.46 12.59
C ASP A 383 24.58 -10.58 12.77
N PHE A 384 24.76 -9.29 12.58
CA PHE A 384 23.67 -8.32 12.70
C PHE A 384 23.91 -7.10 11.82
N VAL A 385 22.86 -6.32 11.58
CA VAL A 385 22.94 -5.06 10.88
C VAL A 385 22.51 -3.94 11.82
N ILE A 386 23.20 -2.82 11.79
CA ILE A 386 22.72 -1.55 12.35
C ILE A 386 22.25 -0.67 11.21
N VAL A 387 20.97 -0.33 11.25
CA VAL A 387 20.34 0.66 10.36
C VAL A 387 20.35 2.00 11.05
N TYR A 388 20.67 3.06 10.34
CA TYR A 388 20.66 4.42 10.87
C TYR A 388 20.38 5.42 9.77
N GLY A 389 19.80 6.54 10.15
CA GLY A 389 19.43 7.58 9.19
C GLY A 389 18.67 8.72 9.84
N VAL A 390 17.93 9.43 9.00
CA VAL A 390 17.06 10.53 9.42
C VAL A 390 15.66 9.99 9.68
N ASN A 391 15.06 10.39 10.79
CA ASN A 391 13.64 10.22 11.03
C ASN A 391 12.87 11.26 10.21
N HIS A 392 12.40 10.86 9.02
CA HIS A 392 11.72 11.74 8.07
C HIS A 392 10.41 12.33 8.61
N GLU A 393 9.81 11.71 9.64
CA GLU A 393 8.65 12.26 10.35
C GLU A 393 9.04 13.50 11.16
N GLN A 394 10.20 13.46 11.84
CA GLN A 394 10.69 14.58 12.64
C GLN A 394 11.15 15.78 11.80
N THR A 395 11.52 15.55 10.55
CA THR A 395 11.84 16.63 9.60
C THR A 395 10.61 17.19 8.88
N GLY A 396 9.45 16.51 9.00
CA GLY A 396 8.23 16.84 8.29
C GLY A 396 8.23 16.42 6.81
N LYS A 397 9.23 15.64 6.37
CA LYS A 397 9.30 15.12 5.00
C LYS A 397 8.40 13.92 4.75
N ALA A 398 8.01 13.22 5.79
CA ALA A 398 7.07 12.11 5.67
C ALA A 398 6.11 12.09 6.87
N ILE A 399 4.89 11.62 6.65
CA ILE A 399 3.94 11.37 7.76
C ILE A 399 4.36 10.17 8.60
N TYR A 400 5.09 9.23 8.01
CA TYR A 400 5.84 8.17 8.66
C TYR A 400 6.86 7.56 7.69
N SER A 401 7.83 6.85 8.23
CA SER A 401 8.78 6.05 7.46
C SER A 401 8.96 4.68 8.10
N ASN A 402 9.45 3.73 7.33
CA ASN A 402 9.77 2.42 7.85
C ASN A 402 10.95 1.78 7.13
N PHE A 403 11.52 0.77 7.76
CA PHE A 403 12.37 -0.19 7.08
C PHE A 403 11.86 -1.61 7.31
N SER A 404 12.18 -2.49 6.38
CA SER A 404 11.89 -3.93 6.50
C SER A 404 13.06 -4.76 5.98
N PHE A 405 13.27 -5.91 6.61
CA PHE A 405 14.25 -6.92 6.21
C PHE A 405 13.60 -7.90 5.23
N TYR A 406 14.25 -8.15 4.11
CA TYR A 406 13.76 -8.99 3.03
C TYR A 406 14.70 -10.12 2.69
N GLY A 407 14.14 -11.29 2.36
CA GLY A 407 14.82 -12.31 1.59
C GLY A 407 14.77 -11.99 0.09
N VAL A 408 15.90 -12.20 -0.59
CA VAL A 408 16.01 -11.94 -2.04
C VAL A 408 15.24 -12.99 -2.85
N GLU A 409 15.32 -14.25 -2.46
CA GLU A 409 14.76 -15.38 -3.21
C GLU A 409 13.25 -15.29 -3.40
N LEU A 410 12.52 -14.88 -2.35
CA LEU A 410 11.06 -14.79 -2.37
C LEU A 410 10.54 -13.35 -2.36
N LEU A 411 11.39 -12.36 -2.32
CA LEU A 411 11.02 -10.95 -2.13
C LEU A 411 10.09 -10.79 -0.91
N ASN A 412 10.36 -11.52 0.18
CA ASN A 412 9.53 -11.57 1.37
C ASN A 412 10.03 -10.60 2.44
N GLY A 413 9.26 -9.57 2.72
CA GLY A 413 9.44 -8.70 3.87
C GLY A 413 8.97 -9.43 5.14
N VAL A 414 9.92 -9.80 6.01
CA VAL A 414 9.63 -10.72 7.13
C VAL A 414 9.56 -10.01 8.48
N VAL A 415 10.24 -8.90 8.63
CA VAL A 415 10.23 -8.08 9.85
C VAL A 415 10.67 -6.66 9.52
N GLY A 416 10.21 -5.71 10.31
CA GLY A 416 10.58 -4.31 10.17
C GLY A 416 10.07 -3.49 11.34
N THR A 417 10.33 -2.19 11.31
CA THR A 417 9.78 -1.22 12.25
C THR A 417 9.59 0.13 11.55
N SER A 418 8.97 1.08 12.21
CA SER A 418 8.59 2.38 11.65
C SER A 418 9.04 3.54 12.50
N SER A 419 8.87 4.75 11.97
CA SER A 419 9.18 6.01 12.67
C SER A 419 8.45 6.16 14.01
N ALA A 420 7.36 5.45 14.24
CA ALA A 420 6.71 5.40 15.54
C ALA A 420 7.63 4.84 16.65
N GLU A 421 8.58 3.97 16.28
CA GLU A 421 9.56 3.35 17.19
C GLU A 421 10.94 4.02 17.13
N TYR A 422 11.14 5.02 16.25
CA TYR A 422 12.46 5.64 16.05
C TYR A 422 12.81 6.68 17.11
N GLU A 423 11.81 7.21 17.80
CA GLU A 423 12.01 8.30 18.74
C GLU A 423 13.08 7.97 19.79
N ASN A 424 14.03 8.88 19.96
CA ASN A 424 15.15 8.77 20.89
C ASN A 424 16.11 7.58 20.67
N SER A 425 15.93 6.74 19.67
CA SER A 425 16.79 5.57 19.43
C SER A 425 18.25 5.92 19.11
N ALA A 426 18.50 7.15 18.61
CA ALA A 426 19.85 7.67 18.36
C ALA A 426 20.42 8.50 19.53
N ALA A 427 19.64 8.81 20.57
CA ALA A 427 20.02 9.77 21.59
C ALA A 427 21.36 9.43 22.29
N ASP A 428 21.56 8.16 22.62
CA ASP A 428 22.77 7.70 23.30
C ASP A 428 24.02 7.70 22.43
N TYR A 429 23.89 7.88 21.12
CA TYR A 429 25.01 7.98 20.18
C TYR A 429 25.57 9.38 20.05
N PHE A 430 24.91 10.37 20.65
CA PHE A 430 25.32 11.76 20.68
C PHE A 430 25.71 12.20 22.11
N PRO A 431 26.43 13.31 22.26
CA PRO A 431 26.65 13.92 23.57
C PRO A 431 25.31 14.24 24.28
N PRO A 432 25.22 14.08 25.61
CA PRO A 432 24.01 14.40 26.35
C PRO A 432 23.51 15.82 26.05
N GLY A 433 22.22 15.96 25.71
CA GLY A 433 21.59 17.24 25.41
C GLY A 433 21.84 17.75 23.97
N TYR A 434 22.37 16.92 23.07
CA TYR A 434 22.52 17.33 21.68
C TYR A 434 21.15 17.41 21.00
N GLU A 435 20.72 18.63 20.65
CA GLU A 435 19.33 18.89 20.19
C GLU A 435 18.96 18.20 18.88
N ASN A 436 19.92 18.01 17.97
CA ASN A 436 19.66 17.38 16.68
C ASN A 436 19.47 15.86 16.78
N SER A 437 19.81 15.23 17.91
CA SER A 437 19.67 13.77 18.07
C SER A 437 18.26 13.26 17.76
N LYS A 438 17.23 14.09 17.99
CA LYS A 438 15.81 13.79 17.70
C LYS A 438 15.52 13.54 16.21
N TYR A 439 16.35 14.07 15.33
CA TYR A 439 16.19 13.89 13.88
C TYR A 439 16.75 12.57 13.38
N TYR A 440 17.42 11.80 14.22
CA TYR A 440 18.10 10.57 13.80
C TYR A 440 17.54 9.35 14.50
N TYR A 441 17.75 8.21 13.87
CA TYR A 441 17.45 6.92 14.46
C TYR A 441 18.62 5.96 14.28
N VAL A 442 18.73 4.99 15.20
CA VAL A 442 19.65 3.85 15.14
C VAL A 442 18.88 2.62 15.59
N TYR A 443 18.89 1.59 14.77
CA TYR A 443 18.11 0.38 15.05
C TYR A 443 18.91 -0.87 14.68
N LYS A 444 18.82 -1.91 15.49
CA LYS A 444 19.49 -3.19 15.24
C LYS A 444 18.56 -4.16 14.54
N ILE A 445 19.10 -4.95 13.62
CA ILE A 445 18.47 -6.10 12.99
C ILE A 445 19.33 -7.31 13.27
N ALA A 446 18.81 -8.32 13.97
CA ALA A 446 19.60 -9.48 14.40
C ALA A 446 18.74 -10.73 14.51
N ARG A 447 19.38 -11.89 14.74
CA ARG A 447 18.68 -13.13 15.05
C ARG A 447 18.16 -13.18 16.50
N ARG A 448 18.76 -12.41 17.39
CA ARG A 448 18.39 -12.35 18.80
C ARG A 448 18.66 -10.96 19.37
N ALA A 449 17.81 -10.52 20.27
CA ALA A 449 18.05 -9.30 21.02
C ALA A 449 19.20 -9.49 22.01
N THR A 450 20.08 -8.50 22.09
CA THR A 450 21.17 -8.45 23.05
C THR A 450 21.28 -7.03 23.60
N GLY A 451 21.39 -6.87 24.92
CA GLY A 451 21.82 -5.61 25.52
C GLY A 451 20.78 -4.50 25.66
N GLY A 452 19.48 -4.75 25.46
CA GLY A 452 18.44 -3.74 25.69
C GLY A 452 18.34 -2.62 24.61
N GLU A 453 19.08 -2.76 23.51
CA GLU A 453 18.99 -1.86 22.33
C GLU A 453 17.70 -2.10 21.54
N PRO A 454 17.15 -1.06 20.87
CA PRO A 454 16.09 -1.24 19.89
C PRO A 454 16.50 -2.27 18.82
N CYS A 455 15.74 -3.37 18.69
CA CYS A 455 16.13 -4.47 17.84
C CYS A 455 14.91 -5.16 17.22
N VAL A 456 14.94 -5.39 15.90
CA VAL A 456 14.03 -6.31 15.23
C VAL A 456 14.69 -7.67 15.04
N ILE A 457 13.92 -8.72 15.28
CA ILE A 457 14.41 -10.10 15.25
C ILE A 457 14.01 -10.74 13.93
N VAL A 458 15.02 -11.12 13.13
CA VAL A 458 14.79 -11.81 11.85
C VAL A 458 14.41 -13.27 12.12
N PRO A 459 13.20 -13.71 11.73
CA PRO A 459 12.81 -15.11 11.91
C PRO A 459 13.52 -16.03 10.92
N TYR A 460 13.65 -17.30 11.29
CA TYR A 460 14.04 -18.36 10.37
C TYR A 460 12.84 -18.88 9.57
N SER A 461 13.09 -19.37 8.35
CA SER A 461 12.09 -20.12 7.59
C SER A 461 11.91 -21.53 8.13
N THR A 462 13.01 -22.19 8.47
CA THR A 462 13.02 -23.56 9.01
C THR A 462 12.37 -23.63 10.37
N GLY A 463 11.45 -24.59 10.52
CA GLY A 463 10.69 -24.76 11.77
C GLY A 463 9.50 -23.81 11.94
N ASN A 464 9.24 -22.94 10.98
CA ASN A 464 8.05 -22.13 10.98
C ASN A 464 6.84 -22.94 10.44
N PRO A 465 5.79 -23.17 11.25
CA PRO A 465 4.62 -23.94 10.82
C PRO A 465 3.86 -23.29 9.67
N SER A 466 4.04 -21.99 9.46
CA SER A 466 3.37 -21.20 8.41
C SER A 466 4.12 -21.20 7.07
N GLY A 467 5.28 -21.87 6.95
CA GLY A 467 6.01 -22.04 5.71
C GLY A 467 7.24 -21.16 5.52
N LYS A 468 7.95 -21.37 4.41
CA LYS A 468 9.29 -20.81 4.16
C LYS A 468 9.34 -19.29 4.03
N ALA A 469 8.26 -18.66 3.60
CA ALA A 469 8.24 -17.22 3.34
C ALA A 469 8.27 -16.35 4.60
N PHE A 470 7.94 -16.91 5.77
CA PHE A 470 7.88 -16.19 7.04
C PHE A 470 9.26 -15.90 7.66
N GLY A 471 10.33 -16.32 7.04
CA GLY A 471 11.67 -16.08 7.54
C GLY A 471 12.71 -16.08 6.44
N VAL A 472 13.94 -15.79 6.82
CA VAL A 472 15.13 -15.85 5.96
C VAL A 472 16.21 -16.58 6.70
N ASP A 473 16.65 -17.75 6.21
CA ASP A 473 17.67 -18.57 6.86
C ASP A 473 19.07 -17.97 6.70
N ASN A 474 20.01 -18.48 7.51
CA ASN A 474 21.43 -18.11 7.38
C ASN A 474 21.97 -18.46 5.99
N ASN A 475 22.92 -17.67 5.51
CA ASN A 475 23.52 -17.78 4.17
C ASN A 475 22.54 -17.62 3.00
N LYS A 476 21.35 -17.07 3.25
CA LYS A 476 20.46 -16.59 2.18
C LYS A 476 20.68 -15.10 1.95
N ASP A 477 20.61 -14.69 0.68
CA ASP A 477 20.72 -13.30 0.32
C ASP A 477 19.53 -12.51 0.86
N ALA A 478 19.85 -11.37 1.45
CA ALA A 478 18.90 -10.47 2.07
C ALA A 478 19.19 -9.01 1.67
N TYR A 479 18.24 -8.15 1.87
CA TYR A 479 18.39 -6.70 1.77
C TYR A 479 17.46 -6.00 2.77
N ILE A 480 17.72 -4.73 3.00
CA ILE A 480 16.83 -3.87 3.78
C ILE A 480 16.21 -2.87 2.82
N ALA A 481 14.89 -2.77 2.82
CA ALA A 481 14.18 -1.74 2.11
C ALA A 481 13.72 -0.64 3.05
N PHE A 482 13.80 0.60 2.59
CA PHE A 482 13.39 1.80 3.28
C PHE A 482 12.26 2.48 2.52
N ARG A 483 11.29 2.99 3.24
CA ARG A 483 10.16 3.72 2.68
C ARG A 483 9.85 4.97 3.50
N ALA A 484 9.63 6.08 2.82
CA ALA A 484 9.14 7.31 3.41
C ALA A 484 7.80 7.67 2.76
N TYR A 485 6.74 7.74 3.57
CA TYR A 485 5.35 7.88 3.11
C TYR A 485 4.86 9.32 3.25
N ILE A 486 4.38 9.85 2.18
CA ILE A 486 3.69 11.12 1.95
C ILE A 486 4.37 12.33 2.61
N ASP A 487 4.87 13.21 1.77
CA ASP A 487 5.08 14.62 2.14
C ASP A 487 3.72 15.33 2.07
N VAL A 488 3.27 15.92 3.18
CA VAL A 488 1.95 16.56 3.28
C VAL A 488 1.75 17.69 2.28
N ASN A 489 2.84 18.32 1.84
CA ASN A 489 2.79 19.45 0.90
C ASN A 489 2.55 18.99 -0.54
N THR A 490 3.04 17.81 -0.92
CA THR A 490 2.88 17.25 -2.26
C THR A 490 1.80 16.17 -2.34
N GLN A 491 1.40 15.62 -1.18
CA GLN A 491 0.41 14.53 -1.04
C GLN A 491 0.81 13.25 -1.79
N VAL A 492 2.10 13.06 -2.01
CA VAL A 492 2.77 11.85 -2.51
C VAL A 492 4.05 11.65 -1.71
N GLY A 493 4.74 10.54 -1.91
CA GLY A 493 6.00 10.28 -1.23
C GLY A 493 7.03 11.39 -1.49
N PRO A 494 7.92 11.69 -0.55
CA PRO A 494 8.90 12.76 -0.70
C PRO A 494 9.87 12.51 -1.86
N SER A 495 10.48 13.58 -2.36
CA SER A 495 11.50 13.46 -3.39
C SER A 495 12.75 12.77 -2.87
N LEU A 496 13.30 11.83 -3.66
CA LEU A 496 14.57 11.17 -3.38
C LEU A 496 15.75 12.14 -3.29
N PHE A 497 15.61 13.34 -3.86
CA PHE A 497 16.64 14.41 -3.82
C PHE A 497 16.50 15.33 -2.61
N GLU A 498 15.39 15.25 -1.89
CA GLU A 498 15.12 16.08 -0.71
C GLU A 498 15.26 15.33 0.61
N ILE A 499 15.15 14.00 0.59
CA ILE A 499 15.41 13.18 1.79
C ILE A 499 16.89 12.76 1.87
N ILE A 500 17.36 12.55 3.08
CA ILE A 500 18.67 11.95 3.35
C ILE A 500 18.50 10.44 3.41
N TRP A 501 19.10 9.73 2.48
CA TRP A 501 18.93 8.29 2.37
C TRP A 501 19.44 7.54 3.59
N ASP A 502 18.66 6.57 4.03
CA ASP A 502 18.98 5.66 5.12
C ASP A 502 20.23 4.84 4.82
N ARG A 503 20.89 4.39 5.86
CA ARG A 503 22.18 3.73 5.82
C ARG A 503 22.18 2.46 6.66
N ALA A 504 23.06 1.53 6.34
CA ALA A 504 23.21 0.32 7.12
C ALA A 504 24.68 -0.13 7.21
N ILE A 505 25.02 -0.78 8.32
CA ILE A 505 26.33 -1.41 8.54
C ILE A 505 26.09 -2.83 8.98
N LEU A 506 26.62 -3.78 8.21
CA LEU A 506 26.66 -5.20 8.56
C LEU A 506 27.87 -5.47 9.47
N PHE A 507 27.63 -6.14 10.58
CA PHE A 507 28.64 -6.70 11.46
C PHE A 507 28.64 -8.20 11.34
N THR A 508 29.78 -8.77 10.93
CA THR A 508 29.93 -10.21 10.69
C THR A 508 31.26 -10.70 11.27
N LYS A 509 31.32 -11.98 11.66
CA LYS A 509 32.56 -12.56 12.19
C LYS A 509 33.70 -12.37 11.20
N ALA A 510 34.86 -11.91 11.71
CA ALA A 510 36.09 -11.92 10.95
C ALA A 510 36.46 -13.40 10.63
N ARG A 511 36.57 -13.72 9.34
CA ARG A 511 37.00 -15.04 8.88
C ARG A 511 38.50 -15.15 8.97
#